data_9f86ad4e618ff2afec6bd1aec29a8910
#
_entry.id   9f86ad4e618ff2afec6bd1aec29a8910
#
_cell.length_a   1.000
_cell.length_b   1.000
_cell.length_c   1.000
_cell.angle_alpha   90.00
_cell.angle_beta   90.00
_cell.angle_gamma   90.00
#
_symmetry.space_group_name_H-M   'P 1'
#
loop_
_entity.id
_entity.type
_entity.pdbx_description
1 polymer ?
#
loop_
_entity_poly.entity_id
_entity_poly.type
_entity_poly.pdbx_seq_one_letter_code
_entity_poly.pdbx_strand_id
1 'polypeptide(L)'
;MRYENPFYMVEDAGAADLISKGRLQLGISRGSPEQVIDGWRYFGYKPEEGKTDADMGRRHAEVFLEALKGEGFAQPNPRPMFPNPPGLLRIEPHSDGLRDRIWWGQAPMRPRNGQPGLA
;
A
#
# COMPACT_ATOMS: atom_id res chain seq x y z
N MET A 1 -7.59 -4.15 3.29
CA MET A 1 -7.09 -3.69 1.97
C MET A 1 -8.08 -3.85 0.82
N ARG A 2 -9.29 -4.31 1.08
CA ARG A 2 -10.30 -4.45 0.01
C ARG A 2 -10.93 -3.13 -0.43
N TYR A 3 -10.96 -2.14 0.45
CA TYR A 3 -11.63 -0.86 0.21
C TYR A 3 -10.68 0.28 -0.07
N GLU A 4 -9.47 0.19 0.42
CA GLU A 4 -8.50 1.26 0.34
C GLU A 4 -7.82 1.32 -1.02
N ASN A 5 -7.66 2.52 -1.54
CA ASN A 5 -6.78 2.74 -2.68
C ASN A 5 -5.34 2.64 -2.18
N PRO A 6 -4.53 1.72 -2.70
CA PRO A 6 -3.18 1.50 -2.17
C PRO A 6 -2.27 2.72 -2.32
N PHE A 7 -2.45 3.53 -3.35
CA PHE A 7 -1.62 4.72 -3.54
C PHE A 7 -1.99 5.84 -2.58
N TYR A 8 -3.28 6.04 -2.31
CA TYR A 8 -3.70 6.98 -1.28
C TYR A 8 -3.20 6.54 0.09
N MET A 9 -3.19 5.24 0.36
CA MET A 9 -2.65 4.73 1.62
C MET A 9 -1.16 5.01 1.76
N VAL A 10 -0.39 4.93 0.67
CA VAL A 10 1.04 5.28 0.70
C VAL A 10 1.22 6.74 1.07
N GLU A 11 0.43 7.64 0.47
CA GLU A 11 0.48 9.07 0.80
C GLU A 11 0.17 9.30 2.27
N ASP A 12 -0.95 8.74 2.74
CA ASP A 12 -1.41 8.97 4.10
C ASP A 12 -0.46 8.37 5.14
N ALA A 13 0.01 7.15 4.90
CA ALA A 13 0.93 6.49 5.81
C ALA A 13 2.28 7.20 5.84
N GLY A 14 2.78 7.63 4.68
CA GLY A 14 4.02 8.40 4.61
C GLY A 14 3.93 9.70 5.38
N ALA A 15 2.83 10.44 5.21
CA ALA A 15 2.61 11.68 5.93
C ALA A 15 2.52 11.44 7.44
N ALA A 16 1.76 10.43 7.86
CA ALA A 16 1.62 10.09 9.29
C ALA A 16 2.95 9.71 9.91
N ASP A 17 3.77 8.95 9.19
CA ASP A 17 5.07 8.52 9.70
C ASP A 17 6.03 9.70 9.84
N LEU A 18 6.05 10.61 8.87
CA LEU A 18 6.86 11.83 8.97
C LEU A 18 6.41 12.71 10.14
N ILE A 19 5.12 12.89 10.32
CA ILE A 19 4.57 13.67 11.43
C ILE A 19 4.95 13.04 12.77
N SER A 20 4.91 11.71 12.88
CA SER A 20 5.27 10.99 14.10
C SER A 20 6.77 10.75 14.24
N LYS A 21 7.58 11.29 13.34
CA LYS A 21 9.04 11.16 13.33
C LYS A 21 9.51 9.71 13.29
N GLY A 22 8.94 8.94 12.37
CA GLY A 22 9.35 7.57 12.12
C GLY A 22 8.82 6.54 13.13
N ARG A 23 7.75 6.86 13.86
CA ARG A 23 7.21 5.98 14.92
C ARG A 23 5.96 5.21 14.51
N LEU A 24 5.48 5.38 13.29
CA LEU A 24 4.26 4.71 12.86
C LEU A 24 4.46 3.20 12.76
N GLN A 25 3.55 2.45 13.38
CA GLN A 25 3.38 1.02 13.22
C GLN A 25 2.01 0.83 12.59
N LEU A 26 1.95 0.20 11.44
CA LEU A 26 0.69 0.10 10.69
C LEU A 26 0.34 -1.35 10.42
N GLY A 27 -0.82 -1.78 10.92
CA GLY A 27 -1.38 -3.09 10.62
C GLY A 27 -2.33 -2.99 9.44
N ILE A 28 -2.20 -3.92 8.51
CA ILE A 28 -3.13 -4.07 7.38
C ILE A 28 -3.63 -5.49 7.34
N SER A 29 -4.75 -5.72 6.68
CA SER A 29 -5.30 -7.06 6.48
C SER A 29 -6.24 -7.04 5.28
N ARG A 30 -6.69 -8.24 4.89
CA ARG A 30 -7.73 -8.34 3.86
C ARG A 30 -9.10 -7.88 4.39
N GLY A 31 -9.24 -7.77 5.71
CA GLY A 31 -10.48 -7.40 6.38
C GLY A 31 -11.24 -8.62 6.90
N SER A 32 -12.20 -8.35 7.78
CA SER A 32 -13.08 -9.37 8.36
C SER A 32 -14.31 -9.58 7.47
N PRO A 33 -15.09 -10.66 7.69
CA PRO A 33 -16.41 -10.76 7.09
C PRO A 33 -17.26 -9.54 7.44
N GLU A 34 -18.06 -9.10 6.51
CA GLU A 34 -18.78 -7.84 6.61
C GLU A 34 -20.27 -8.04 6.59
N GLN A 35 -20.98 -7.07 7.18
CA GLN A 35 -22.43 -7.07 7.12
C GLN A 35 -22.94 -6.70 5.73
N VAL A 36 -22.17 -5.93 4.98
CA VAL A 36 -22.56 -5.50 3.63
C VAL A 36 -21.97 -6.48 2.62
N ILE A 37 -22.84 -7.03 1.78
CA ILE A 37 -22.40 -7.93 0.70
C ILE A 37 -21.61 -7.13 -0.33
N ASP A 38 -20.41 -7.61 -0.62
CA ASP A 38 -19.52 -7.01 -1.63
C ASP A 38 -19.37 -5.50 -1.44
N GLY A 39 -19.08 -5.10 -0.20
CA GLY A 39 -18.95 -3.69 0.17
C GLY A 39 -17.89 -2.93 -0.62
N TRP A 40 -16.86 -3.63 -1.12
CA TRP A 40 -15.80 -3.05 -1.94
C TRP A 40 -16.34 -2.36 -3.21
N ARG A 41 -17.48 -2.79 -3.74
CA ARG A 41 -18.06 -2.17 -4.94
C ARG A 41 -18.47 -0.71 -4.72
N TYR A 42 -18.84 -0.34 -3.49
CA TYR A 42 -19.18 1.04 -3.15
C TYR A 42 -17.97 1.96 -3.16
N PHE A 43 -16.78 1.37 -3.10
CA PHE A 43 -15.51 2.10 -3.18
C PHE A 43 -14.91 2.07 -4.60
N GLY A 44 -15.65 1.52 -5.56
CA GLY A 44 -15.23 1.51 -6.94
C GLY A 44 -14.36 0.32 -7.34
N TYR A 45 -14.29 -0.72 -6.50
CA TYR A 45 -13.47 -1.89 -6.78
C TYR A 45 -14.29 -3.08 -7.22
N LYS A 46 -13.62 -3.99 -7.92
CA LYS A 46 -14.18 -5.26 -8.35
C LYS A 46 -13.04 -6.26 -8.47
N PRO A 47 -13.16 -7.47 -7.90
CA PRO A 47 -12.16 -8.50 -8.11
C PRO A 47 -12.05 -8.85 -9.60
N GLU A 48 -10.84 -9.20 -10.02
CA GLU A 48 -10.62 -9.68 -11.38
C GLU A 48 -11.39 -10.97 -11.60
N GLU A 49 -11.74 -11.25 -12.86
CA GLU A 49 -12.44 -12.47 -13.24
C GLU A 49 -11.66 -13.70 -12.74
N GLY A 50 -12.37 -14.61 -12.07
CA GLY A 50 -11.75 -15.80 -11.49
C GLY A 50 -11.02 -15.55 -10.17
N LYS A 51 -11.04 -14.33 -9.65
CA LYS A 51 -10.41 -13.98 -8.38
C LYS A 51 -11.47 -13.66 -7.33
N THR A 52 -11.08 -13.85 -6.06
CA THR A 52 -11.93 -13.51 -4.92
C THR A 52 -11.65 -12.10 -4.42
N ASP A 53 -12.49 -11.60 -3.53
CA ASP A 53 -12.25 -10.33 -2.85
C ASP A 53 -11.01 -10.41 -1.94
N ALA A 54 -10.72 -11.59 -1.38
CA ALA A 54 -9.51 -11.82 -0.62
C ALA A 54 -8.26 -11.67 -1.51
N ASP A 55 -8.32 -12.19 -2.73
CA ASP A 55 -7.23 -12.02 -3.71
C ASP A 55 -7.03 -10.55 -4.05
N MET A 56 -8.13 -9.82 -4.23
CA MET A 56 -8.07 -8.38 -4.48
C MET A 56 -7.43 -7.64 -3.31
N GLY A 57 -7.79 -7.98 -2.09
CA GLY A 57 -7.18 -7.38 -0.89
C GLY A 57 -5.69 -7.65 -0.81
N ARG A 58 -5.26 -8.86 -1.13
CA ARG A 58 -3.83 -9.19 -1.18
C ARG A 58 -3.11 -8.42 -2.28
N ARG A 59 -3.75 -8.26 -3.44
CA ARG A 59 -3.16 -7.48 -4.53
C ARG A 59 -2.99 -6.02 -4.16
N HIS A 60 -3.99 -5.43 -3.52
CA HIS A 60 -3.88 -4.06 -3.00
C HIS A 60 -2.73 -3.94 -1.99
N ALA A 61 -2.58 -4.94 -1.11
CA ALA A 61 -1.48 -4.95 -0.15
C ALA A 61 -0.12 -5.03 -0.84
N GLU A 62 0.01 -5.85 -1.88
CA GLU A 62 1.25 -5.95 -2.65
C GLU A 62 1.62 -4.61 -3.31
N VAL A 63 0.64 -3.95 -3.92
CA VAL A 63 0.84 -2.65 -4.55
C VAL A 63 1.28 -1.61 -3.51
N PHE A 64 0.62 -1.61 -2.35
CA PHE A 64 0.96 -0.73 -1.23
C PHE A 64 2.41 -0.93 -0.79
N LEU A 65 2.82 -2.18 -0.58
CA LEU A 65 4.18 -2.49 -0.13
C LEU A 65 5.23 -2.13 -1.19
N GLU A 66 4.94 -2.37 -2.45
CA GLU A 66 5.85 -2.01 -3.53
C GLU A 66 6.02 -0.49 -3.62
N ALA A 67 4.93 0.25 -3.53
CA ALA A 67 5.00 1.71 -3.57
C ALA A 67 5.72 2.30 -2.36
N LEU A 68 5.65 1.64 -1.21
CA LEU A 68 6.35 2.08 0.00
C LEU A 68 7.87 1.95 -0.09
N LYS A 69 8.40 1.17 -1.02
CA LYS A 69 9.86 1.07 -1.20
C LYS A 69 10.49 2.42 -1.58
N GLY A 70 9.71 3.32 -2.15
CA GLY A 70 10.22 4.63 -2.56
C GLY A 70 11.02 4.61 -3.84
N GLU A 71 11.05 3.48 -4.54
CA GLU A 71 11.62 3.39 -5.87
C GLU A 71 10.65 4.01 -6.87
N GLY A 72 11.15 4.73 -7.85
CA GLY A 72 10.29 5.32 -8.87
C GLY A 72 9.63 4.24 -9.73
N PHE A 73 8.36 4.44 -10.04
CA PHE A 73 7.60 3.50 -10.88
C PHE A 73 6.75 4.19 -11.94
N ALA A 74 6.44 5.48 -11.75
CA ALA A 74 5.56 6.22 -12.65
C ALA A 74 6.38 7.04 -13.63
N GLN A 75 6.05 6.93 -14.91
CA GLN A 75 6.72 7.69 -15.93
C GLN A 75 6.31 9.18 -15.86
N PRO A 76 7.29 10.10 -15.79
CA PRO A 76 6.95 11.52 -15.77
C PRO A 76 6.39 11.97 -17.12
N ASN A 77 5.56 13.01 -17.08
CA ASN A 77 5.08 13.63 -18.28
C ASN A 77 6.29 14.21 -19.05
N PRO A 78 6.41 13.98 -20.37
CA PRO A 78 7.55 14.51 -21.13
C PRO A 78 7.58 16.02 -21.23
N ARG A 79 6.47 16.71 -20.93
CA ARG A 79 6.44 18.17 -20.89
C ARG A 79 7.20 18.67 -19.66
N PRO A 80 7.98 19.76 -19.80
CA PRO A 80 8.61 20.38 -18.64
C PRO A 80 7.55 20.82 -17.64
N MET A 81 7.65 20.33 -16.40
CA MET A 81 6.73 20.66 -15.31
C MET A 81 7.54 20.91 -14.05
N PHE A 82 7.07 21.74 -13.18
CA PHE A 82 7.76 22.05 -11.95
C PHE A 82 6.96 21.51 -10.76
N PRO A 83 7.58 20.77 -9.83
CA PRO A 83 8.94 20.25 -9.91
C PRO A 83 9.05 19.09 -10.89
N ASN A 84 10.19 18.92 -11.51
CA ASN A 84 10.41 17.88 -12.51
C ASN A 84 11.67 17.07 -12.16
N PRO A 85 11.60 16.18 -11.16
CA PRO A 85 12.76 15.38 -10.80
C PRO A 85 13.11 14.39 -11.92
N PRO A 86 14.38 13.99 -12.03
CA PRO A 86 14.79 13.04 -13.06
C PRO A 86 14.31 11.62 -12.72
N GLY A 87 14.12 10.82 -13.77
CA GLY A 87 13.79 9.41 -13.63
C GLY A 87 12.32 9.14 -13.36
N LEU A 88 12.01 7.95 -12.89
CA LEU A 88 10.64 7.55 -12.56
C LEU A 88 10.20 8.19 -11.23
N LEU A 89 8.91 8.49 -11.15
CA LEU A 89 8.35 9.17 -10.00
C LEU A 89 7.80 8.15 -9.00
N ARG A 90 7.88 8.51 -7.72
CA ARG A 90 7.30 7.73 -6.62
C ARG A 90 6.14 8.51 -5.99
N ILE A 91 5.40 7.85 -5.09
CA ILE A 91 4.37 8.53 -4.30
C ILE A 91 5.04 9.38 -3.21
N GLU A 92 4.59 10.61 -3.08
CA GLU A 92 5.04 11.54 -2.03
C GLU A 92 3.87 11.88 -1.10
N PRO A 93 4.10 12.16 0.19
CA PRO A 93 5.40 12.15 0.85
C PRO A 93 5.90 10.73 1.12
N HIS A 94 7.19 10.54 0.98
CA HIS A 94 7.83 9.26 1.27
C HIS A 94 8.50 9.30 2.63
N SER A 95 8.40 8.22 3.39
CA SER A 95 9.10 8.07 4.66
C SER A 95 9.95 6.81 4.62
N ASP A 96 11.26 6.98 4.73
CA ASP A 96 12.18 5.85 4.72
C ASP A 96 11.95 4.94 5.92
N GLY A 97 12.04 3.63 5.69
CA GLY A 97 11.93 2.65 6.75
C GLY A 97 10.51 2.30 7.17
N LEU A 98 9.49 3.03 6.69
CA LEU A 98 8.10 2.74 7.05
C LEU A 98 7.71 1.31 6.68
N ARG A 99 8.16 0.82 5.52
CA ARG A 99 7.83 -0.51 5.04
C ARG A 99 8.21 -1.60 6.05
N ASP A 100 9.24 -1.39 6.84
CA ASP A 100 9.69 -2.35 7.85
C ASP A 100 8.77 -2.39 9.08
N ARG A 101 7.85 -1.45 9.19
CA ARG A 101 6.90 -1.33 10.31
C ARG A 101 5.46 -1.60 9.88
N ILE A 102 5.28 -2.27 8.76
CA ILE A 102 3.97 -2.71 8.29
C ILE A 102 3.74 -4.15 8.76
N TRP A 103 2.54 -4.42 9.24
CA TRP A 103 2.16 -5.72 9.80
C TRP A 103 0.93 -6.24 9.08
N TRP A 104 0.91 -7.54 8.78
CA TRP A 104 -0.27 -8.21 8.26
C TRP A 104 -0.95 -8.91 9.42
N GLY A 105 -2.08 -8.33 9.86
CA GLY A 105 -2.67 -8.77 11.11
C GLY A 105 -1.66 -8.60 12.24
N GLN A 106 -1.21 -9.72 12.83
CA GLN A 106 -0.19 -9.72 13.88
C GLN A 106 1.19 -10.16 13.41
N ALA A 107 1.36 -10.46 12.12
CA ALA A 107 2.63 -10.91 11.56
C ALA A 107 3.31 -9.78 10.78
N PRO A 108 4.64 -9.67 10.89
CA PRO A 108 5.35 -8.66 10.07
C PRO A 108 5.23 -8.98 8.60
N MET A 109 5.08 -7.95 7.78
CA MET A 109 5.01 -8.10 6.33
C MET A 109 6.35 -8.48 5.73
N ARG A 110 7.45 -8.09 6.37
CA ARG A 110 8.79 -8.42 5.94
C ARG A 110 9.18 -9.79 6.51
N PRO A 111 9.69 -10.72 5.69
CA PRO A 111 10.13 -12.02 6.20
C PRO A 111 11.21 -11.87 7.28
N ARG A 112 11.11 -12.69 8.32
CA ARG A 112 12.09 -12.75 9.40
C ARG A 112 12.45 -14.21 9.63
N ASN A 113 13.74 -14.54 9.56
CA ASN A 113 14.26 -15.88 9.86
C ASN A 113 13.52 -17.00 9.12
N GLY A 114 13.28 -16.83 7.82
CA GLY A 114 12.61 -17.84 7.00
C GLY A 114 11.10 -17.84 7.08
N GLN A 115 10.48 -17.00 7.88
CA GLN A 115 9.03 -16.87 7.92
C GLN A 115 8.50 -16.13 6.69
N PRO A 116 7.32 -16.50 6.17
CA PRO A 116 6.74 -15.76 5.06
C PRO A 116 6.37 -14.35 5.47
N GLY A 117 6.61 -13.39 4.59
CA GLY A 117 6.26 -12.00 4.86
C GLY A 117 4.77 -11.74 4.69
N LEU A 118 4.16 -12.35 3.66
CA LEU A 118 2.75 -12.19 3.33
C LEU A 118 2.14 -13.57 3.18
N ALA A 119 1.17 -13.88 4.00
CA ALA A 119 0.51 -15.18 3.97
C ALA A 119 -0.51 -15.28 2.85
#